data_4f4131fac00a21ccbcb0bef4bdc4f8c2
#
_entry.id   4f4131fac00a21ccbcb0bef4bdc4f8c2
#
_cell.length_a   1.000
_cell.length_b   1.000
_cell.length_c   1.000
_cell.angle_alpha   90.00
_cell.angle_beta   90.00
_cell.angle_gamma   90.00
#
_symmetry.space_group_name_H-M   'P 1'
#
loop_
_entity.id
_entity.type
_entity.pdbx_description
1 polymer ?
#
loop_
_entity_poly.entity_id
_entity_poly.type
_entity_poly.pdbx_seq_one_letter_code
_entity_poly.pdbx_strand_id
1 'polypeptide(L)'
;MRKRVLYLHGLESSNTGSKVDFLHEVSDCFAPAIDYKDPYIEDLLLKIVRAFKPDVIIGSSMGGHAALLLGHYFNIPVIAFNPAIHSRSFNPDFSKLSNEDPKIGFTPIIVLGMEDDVINPLITKEILDDAFFECVIEEVEGMGHRIPLINFEHIYNKYLK
;
A
#
# COMPACT_ATOMS: atom_id res chain seq x y z
N MET A 1 -10.60 10.73 -18.06
CA MET A 1 -10.44 9.26 -17.95
C MET A 1 -10.31 8.91 -16.47
N ARG A 2 -11.02 7.89 -15.96
CA ARG A 2 -10.91 7.48 -14.55
C ARG A 2 -9.54 6.87 -14.31
N LYS A 3 -8.91 7.15 -13.14
CA LYS A 3 -7.63 6.52 -12.76
C LYS A 3 -7.82 5.02 -12.54
N ARG A 4 -6.86 4.25 -12.97
CA ARG A 4 -6.81 2.80 -12.73
C ARG A 4 -6.11 2.57 -11.39
N VAL A 5 -6.84 2.10 -10.41
CA VAL A 5 -6.37 1.89 -9.04
C VAL A 5 -6.25 0.41 -8.74
N LEU A 6 -5.05 -0.06 -8.41
CA LEU A 6 -4.86 -1.38 -7.82
C LEU A 6 -4.90 -1.24 -6.30
N TYR A 7 -5.85 -1.92 -5.65
CA TYR A 7 -5.96 -1.93 -4.19
C TYR A 7 -5.52 -3.26 -3.59
N LEU A 8 -4.58 -3.20 -2.65
CA LEU A 8 -4.02 -4.36 -1.96
C LEU A 8 -4.41 -4.33 -0.48
N HIS A 9 -5.26 -5.29 -0.07
CA HIS A 9 -5.70 -5.42 1.32
C HIS A 9 -4.61 -5.99 2.25
N GLY A 10 -4.83 -5.91 3.57
CA GLY A 10 -3.92 -6.47 4.58
C GLY A 10 -3.94 -7.99 4.69
N LEU A 11 -3.02 -8.54 5.48
CA LEU A 11 -2.78 -9.98 5.63
C LEU A 11 -4.04 -10.77 6.05
N GLU A 12 -4.80 -10.24 7.02
CA GLU A 12 -6.02 -10.87 7.54
C GLU A 12 -7.27 -10.04 7.21
N SER A 13 -7.28 -9.47 6.02
CA SER A 13 -8.35 -8.65 5.52
C SER A 13 -8.91 -9.25 4.23
N SER A 14 -9.80 -8.52 3.58
CA SER A 14 -10.44 -8.96 2.34
C SER A 14 -10.43 -7.85 1.29
N ASN A 15 -10.72 -8.24 0.07
CA ASN A 15 -10.87 -7.34 -1.08
C ASN A 15 -12.28 -6.74 -1.21
N THR A 16 -13.04 -6.71 -0.12
CA THR A 16 -14.42 -6.16 -0.05
C THR A 16 -14.54 -5.14 1.08
N GLY A 17 -15.65 -4.40 1.09
CA GLY A 17 -16.00 -3.44 2.12
C GLY A 17 -15.92 -1.99 1.65
N SER A 18 -16.27 -1.07 2.54
CA SER A 18 -16.55 0.33 2.21
C SER A 18 -15.44 1.08 1.44
N LYS A 19 -14.17 0.77 1.72
CA LYS A 19 -13.04 1.37 0.99
C LYS A 19 -12.98 0.90 -0.48
N VAL A 20 -13.25 -0.39 -0.70
CA VAL A 20 -13.28 -0.96 -2.06
C VAL A 20 -14.50 -0.45 -2.82
N ASP A 21 -15.66 -0.37 -2.15
CA ASP A 21 -16.89 0.19 -2.72
C ASP A 21 -16.66 1.64 -3.15
N PHE A 22 -16.08 2.46 -2.27
CA PHE A 22 -15.69 3.85 -2.60
C PHE A 22 -14.75 3.90 -3.82
N LEU A 23 -13.71 3.06 -3.86
CA LEU A 23 -12.78 3.05 -5.00
C LEU A 23 -13.48 2.69 -6.31
N HIS A 24 -14.42 1.76 -6.31
CA HIS A 24 -15.23 1.42 -7.49
C HIS A 24 -16.13 2.57 -7.97
N GLU A 25 -16.59 3.42 -7.03
CA GLU A 25 -17.38 4.60 -7.40
C GLU A 25 -16.54 5.68 -8.09
N VAL A 26 -15.29 5.90 -7.63
CA VAL A 26 -14.47 7.06 -8.02
C VAL A 26 -13.36 6.73 -9.03
N SER A 27 -13.05 5.46 -9.24
CA SER A 27 -11.92 4.99 -10.08
C SER A 27 -12.27 3.74 -10.90
N ASP A 28 -11.38 3.36 -11.80
CA ASP A 28 -11.34 2.01 -12.40
C ASP A 28 -10.51 1.13 -11.46
N CYS A 29 -11.18 0.56 -10.44
CA CYS A 29 -10.54 -0.17 -9.36
C CYS A 29 -10.45 -1.66 -9.64
N PHE A 30 -9.28 -2.24 -9.41
CA PHE A 30 -9.09 -3.68 -9.27
C PHE A 30 -8.58 -3.99 -7.86
N ALA A 31 -9.36 -4.76 -7.11
CA ALA A 31 -9.03 -5.21 -5.76
C ALA A 31 -9.01 -6.74 -5.74
N PRO A 32 -7.87 -7.39 -6.01
CA PRO A 32 -7.77 -8.85 -5.99
C PRO A 32 -7.89 -9.39 -4.57
N ALA A 33 -8.46 -10.60 -4.42
CA ALA A 33 -8.30 -11.38 -3.20
C ALA A 33 -6.87 -11.92 -3.15
N ILE A 34 -6.15 -11.65 -2.06
CA ILE A 34 -4.73 -11.97 -1.92
C ILE A 34 -4.54 -12.91 -0.73
N ASP A 35 -3.95 -14.08 -1.00
CA ASP A 35 -3.37 -14.93 0.02
C ASP A 35 -1.85 -14.70 0.08
N TYR A 36 -1.41 -13.90 1.05
CA TYR A 36 0.03 -13.61 1.24
C TYR A 36 0.85 -14.82 1.68
N LYS A 37 0.21 -15.92 2.06
CA LYS A 37 0.87 -17.18 2.43
C LYS A 37 1.08 -18.11 1.24
N ASP A 38 0.50 -17.77 0.08
CA ASP A 38 0.76 -18.48 -1.17
C ASP A 38 2.25 -18.31 -1.55
N PRO A 39 3.01 -19.40 -1.75
CA PRO A 39 4.42 -19.31 -2.14
C PRO A 39 4.65 -18.65 -3.51
N TYR A 40 3.62 -18.52 -4.34
CA TYR A 40 3.66 -17.86 -5.64
C TYR A 40 3.07 -16.45 -5.64
N ILE A 41 2.85 -15.85 -4.46
CA ILE A 41 2.19 -14.55 -4.33
C ILE A 41 2.93 -13.45 -5.08
N GLU A 42 4.26 -13.44 -5.06
CA GLU A 42 5.07 -12.46 -5.76
C GLU A 42 4.84 -12.51 -7.27
N ASP A 43 4.88 -13.72 -7.86
CA ASP A 43 4.63 -13.91 -9.29
C ASP A 43 3.21 -13.52 -9.69
N LEU A 44 2.23 -13.78 -8.81
CA LEU A 44 0.84 -13.35 -9.02
C LEU A 44 0.73 -11.82 -9.04
N LEU A 45 1.32 -11.14 -8.07
CA LEU A 45 1.30 -9.67 -7.99
C LEU A 45 2.00 -9.03 -9.21
N LEU A 46 3.14 -9.57 -9.62
CA LEU A 46 3.84 -9.13 -10.84
C LEU A 46 2.95 -9.28 -12.09
N LYS A 47 2.25 -10.40 -12.24
CA LYS A 47 1.31 -10.62 -13.34
C LYS A 47 0.13 -9.66 -13.31
N ILE A 48 -0.43 -9.41 -12.12
CA ILE A 48 -1.55 -8.48 -11.92
C ILE A 48 -1.15 -7.08 -12.39
N VAL A 49 -0.02 -6.57 -11.94
CA VAL A 49 0.43 -5.22 -12.32
C VAL A 49 0.68 -5.11 -13.82
N ARG A 50 1.33 -6.12 -14.43
CA ARG A 50 1.58 -6.15 -15.88
C ARG A 50 0.30 -6.19 -16.71
N ALA A 51 -0.71 -6.93 -16.27
CA ALA A 51 -1.99 -7.07 -16.97
C ALA A 51 -2.88 -5.87 -16.76
N PHE A 52 -3.04 -5.43 -15.52
CA PHE A 52 -3.93 -4.33 -15.15
C PHE A 52 -3.35 -2.96 -15.50
N LYS A 53 -2.02 -2.78 -15.41
CA LYS A 53 -1.30 -1.51 -15.67
C LYS A 53 -1.90 -0.34 -14.86
N PRO A 54 -1.86 -0.38 -13.53
CA PRO A 54 -2.45 0.66 -12.70
C PRO A 54 -1.72 1.99 -12.86
N ASP A 55 -2.46 3.10 -12.70
CA ASP A 55 -1.91 4.45 -12.60
C ASP A 55 -1.40 4.74 -11.18
N VAL A 56 -1.95 4.01 -10.19
CA VAL A 56 -1.57 4.09 -8.78
C VAL A 56 -1.85 2.79 -8.07
N ILE A 57 -1.01 2.44 -7.11
CA ILE A 57 -1.23 1.31 -6.21
C ILE A 57 -1.54 1.85 -4.81
N ILE A 58 -2.65 1.44 -4.25
CA ILE A 58 -3.04 1.77 -2.86
C ILE A 58 -3.01 0.48 -2.05
N GLY A 59 -2.34 0.50 -0.91
CA GLY A 59 -2.27 -0.68 -0.05
C GLY A 59 -2.40 -0.35 1.43
N SER A 60 -2.85 -1.33 2.20
CA SER A 60 -3.04 -1.22 3.66
C SER A 60 -2.31 -2.35 4.37
N SER A 61 -1.55 -2.03 5.42
CA SER A 61 -0.80 -3.00 6.23
C SER A 61 0.16 -3.84 5.36
N MET A 62 -0.02 -5.16 5.28
CA MET A 62 0.76 -6.02 4.38
C MET A 62 0.60 -5.60 2.92
N GLY A 63 -0.60 -5.19 2.50
CA GLY A 63 -0.85 -4.63 1.18
C GLY A 63 -0.11 -3.31 0.95
N GLY A 64 0.07 -2.50 1.99
CA GLY A 64 0.90 -1.29 1.95
C GLY A 64 2.38 -1.61 1.72
N HIS A 65 2.91 -2.63 2.39
CA HIS A 65 4.27 -3.12 2.14
C HIS A 65 4.44 -3.63 0.70
N ALA A 66 3.53 -4.49 0.24
CA ALA A 66 3.54 -4.98 -1.13
C ALA A 66 3.42 -3.86 -2.17
N ALA A 67 2.56 -2.86 -1.91
CA ALA A 67 2.39 -1.70 -2.78
C ALA A 67 3.68 -0.90 -2.93
N LEU A 68 4.43 -0.68 -1.84
CA LEU A 68 5.73 0.00 -1.89
C LEU A 68 6.73 -0.76 -2.76
N LEU A 69 6.85 -2.07 -2.59
CA LEU A 69 7.75 -2.89 -3.40
C LEU A 69 7.37 -2.89 -4.89
N LEU A 70 6.08 -3.07 -5.19
CA LEU A 70 5.57 -3.04 -6.57
C LEU A 70 5.73 -1.66 -7.22
N GLY A 71 5.45 -0.60 -6.46
CA GLY A 71 5.62 0.77 -6.94
C GLY A 71 7.07 1.06 -7.30
N HIS A 72 8.03 0.64 -6.49
CA HIS A 72 9.45 0.73 -6.79
C HIS A 72 9.83 -0.07 -8.04
N TYR A 73 9.39 -1.32 -8.11
CA TYR A 73 9.73 -2.22 -9.21
C TYR A 73 9.22 -1.72 -10.57
N PHE A 74 7.98 -1.22 -10.60
CA PHE A 74 7.31 -0.78 -11.83
C PHE A 74 7.35 0.72 -12.08
N ASN A 75 7.88 1.51 -11.15
CA ASN A 75 7.83 2.98 -11.18
C ASN A 75 6.38 3.51 -11.23
N ILE A 76 5.53 3.02 -10.33
CA ILE A 76 4.11 3.38 -10.23
C ILE A 76 3.88 4.12 -8.91
N PRO A 77 3.17 5.27 -8.90
CA PRO A 77 2.80 5.98 -7.69
C PRO A 77 2.10 5.11 -6.66
N VAL A 78 2.41 5.33 -5.37
CA VAL A 78 1.89 4.53 -4.25
C VAL A 78 1.31 5.41 -3.17
N ILE A 79 0.19 4.96 -2.60
CA ILE A 79 -0.32 5.40 -1.29
C ILE A 79 -0.37 4.17 -0.38
N ALA A 80 0.43 4.18 0.68
CA ALA A 80 0.51 3.08 1.63
C ALA A 80 -0.02 3.51 3.01
N PHE A 81 -1.08 2.86 3.46
CA PHE A 81 -1.68 3.08 4.78
C PHE A 81 -1.11 2.09 5.79
N ASN A 82 -0.55 2.61 6.90
CA ASN A 82 0.05 1.79 7.96
C ASN A 82 0.87 0.61 7.41
N PRO A 83 1.84 0.84 6.50
CA PRO A 83 2.50 -0.25 5.79
C PRO A 83 3.27 -1.14 6.76
N ALA A 84 3.09 -2.46 6.64
CA ALA A 84 3.76 -3.45 7.47
C ALA A 84 5.22 -3.67 7.03
N ILE A 85 6.04 -2.63 7.08
CA ILE A 85 7.48 -2.71 6.76
C ILE A 85 8.28 -3.33 7.91
N HIS A 86 7.71 -3.41 9.11
CA HIS A 86 8.24 -4.10 10.27
C HIS A 86 7.12 -4.81 11.04
N SER A 87 7.47 -5.54 12.12
CA SER A 87 6.52 -6.19 13.06
C SER A 87 5.49 -7.11 12.39
N ARG A 88 5.89 -7.77 11.31
CA ARG A 88 5.02 -8.68 10.57
C ARG A 88 4.92 -10.03 11.26
N SER A 89 3.69 -10.54 11.39
CA SER A 89 3.44 -11.90 11.88
C SER A 89 3.76 -12.98 10.85
N PHE A 90 3.82 -12.61 9.57
CA PHE A 90 4.21 -13.44 8.43
C PHE A 90 5.03 -12.61 7.45
N ASN A 91 6.05 -13.22 6.85
CA ASN A 91 6.89 -12.58 5.84
C ASN A 91 6.71 -13.28 4.49
N PRO A 92 5.94 -12.72 3.55
CA PRO A 92 5.88 -13.22 2.19
C PRO A 92 7.25 -13.21 1.53
N ASP A 93 7.51 -14.16 0.65
CA ASP A 93 8.72 -14.11 -0.17
C ASP A 93 8.55 -13.09 -1.30
N PHE A 94 9.15 -11.92 -1.12
CA PHE A 94 9.23 -10.82 -2.08
C PHE A 94 10.67 -10.59 -2.56
N SER A 95 11.45 -11.67 -2.67
CA SER A 95 12.88 -11.59 -3.02
C SER A 95 13.14 -10.95 -4.37
N LYS A 96 12.32 -11.21 -5.39
CA LYS A 96 12.44 -10.58 -6.72
C LYS A 96 12.18 -9.08 -6.67
N LEU A 97 11.12 -8.67 -5.94
CA LEU A 97 10.76 -7.26 -5.78
C LEU A 97 11.79 -6.48 -4.96
N SER A 98 12.39 -7.13 -3.95
CA SER A 98 13.32 -6.48 -3.02
C SER A 98 14.75 -6.36 -3.55
N ASN A 99 15.13 -7.15 -4.55
CA ASN A 99 16.49 -7.19 -5.10
C ASN A 99 16.70 -6.27 -6.31
N GLU A 100 15.66 -5.59 -6.79
CA GLU A 100 15.78 -4.63 -7.88
C GLU A 100 16.21 -3.25 -7.34
N ASP A 101 17.10 -2.59 -8.06
CA ASP A 101 17.41 -1.20 -7.78
C ASP A 101 16.15 -0.33 -7.95
N PRO A 102 15.83 0.53 -6.98
CA PRO A 102 14.62 1.34 -7.04
C PRO A 102 14.67 2.28 -8.24
N LYS A 103 13.71 2.13 -9.14
CA LYS A 103 13.48 3.05 -10.26
C LYS A 103 12.68 4.24 -9.73
N ILE A 104 13.36 5.24 -9.16
CA ILE A 104 12.70 6.35 -8.48
C ILE A 104 12.24 7.40 -9.48
N GLY A 105 10.98 7.39 -9.85
CA GLY A 105 10.33 8.45 -10.64
C GLY A 105 9.12 9.07 -9.93
N PHE A 106 8.84 8.68 -8.65
CA PHE A 106 7.74 9.21 -7.85
C PHE A 106 8.11 9.20 -6.37
N THR A 107 7.44 10.05 -5.60
CA THR A 107 7.55 10.09 -4.14
C THR A 107 6.32 9.39 -3.55
N PRO A 108 6.47 8.24 -2.89
CA PRO A 108 5.34 7.54 -2.28
C PRO A 108 4.73 8.33 -1.12
N ILE A 109 3.44 8.13 -0.90
CA ILE A 109 2.70 8.71 0.21
C ILE A 109 2.49 7.63 1.26
N ILE A 110 3.02 7.84 2.45
CA ILE A 110 2.91 6.94 3.59
C ILE A 110 1.94 7.59 4.58
N VAL A 111 0.84 6.92 4.86
CA VAL A 111 -0.18 7.40 5.82
C VAL A 111 -0.08 6.59 7.09
N LEU A 112 0.20 7.26 8.20
CA LEU A 112 0.42 6.63 9.51
C LEU A 112 -0.69 7.03 10.48
N GLY A 113 -1.39 6.04 11.02
CA GLY A 113 -2.24 6.22 12.19
C GLY A 113 -1.37 6.33 13.44
N MET A 114 -1.44 7.46 14.12
CA MET A 114 -0.56 7.72 15.27
C MET A 114 -0.94 6.90 16.51
N GLU A 115 -2.12 6.27 16.50
CA GLU A 115 -2.57 5.31 17.52
C GLU A 115 -2.54 3.85 17.03
N ASP A 116 -1.76 3.56 15.98
CA ASP A 116 -1.59 2.19 15.49
C ASP A 116 -0.79 1.35 16.51
N ASP A 117 -1.47 0.37 17.12
CA ASP A 117 -0.92 -0.56 18.11
C ASP A 117 -0.41 -1.87 17.50
N VAL A 118 -0.56 -2.05 16.19
CA VAL A 118 -0.09 -3.22 15.44
C VAL A 118 1.24 -2.91 14.74
N ILE A 119 1.28 -1.81 13.97
CA ILE A 119 2.48 -1.31 13.29
C ILE A 119 2.82 0.05 13.89
N ASN A 120 3.76 0.08 14.81
CA ASN A 120 4.12 1.31 15.52
C ASN A 120 4.59 2.41 14.55
N PRO A 121 3.90 3.56 14.46
CA PRO A 121 4.21 4.61 13.49
C PRO A 121 5.58 5.26 13.72
N LEU A 122 6.05 5.35 14.98
CA LEU A 122 7.35 5.95 15.29
C LEU A 122 8.49 5.06 14.78
N ILE A 123 8.36 3.74 14.92
CA ILE A 123 9.34 2.77 14.37
C ILE A 123 9.31 2.83 12.84
N THR A 124 8.14 2.95 12.23
CA THR A 124 8.03 3.12 10.76
C THR A 124 8.78 4.37 10.31
N LYS A 125 8.60 5.51 10.99
CA LYS A 125 9.30 6.76 10.66
C LYS A 125 10.82 6.62 10.81
N GLU A 126 11.29 6.02 11.90
CA GLU A 126 12.71 5.78 12.14
C GLU A 126 13.33 4.93 11.02
N ILE A 127 12.68 3.84 10.61
CA ILE A 127 13.14 2.98 9.52
C ILE A 127 13.22 3.75 8.19
N LEU A 128 12.22 4.59 7.89
CA LEU A 128 12.20 5.38 6.65
C LEU A 128 13.31 6.44 6.64
N ASP A 129 13.56 7.09 7.79
CA ASP A 129 14.62 8.08 7.96
C ASP A 129 16.01 7.42 7.82
N ASP A 130 16.23 6.29 8.49
CA ASP A 130 17.50 5.55 8.44
C ASP A 130 17.81 5.00 7.04
N ALA A 131 16.78 4.63 6.29
CA ALA A 131 16.91 4.17 4.91
C ALA A 131 17.10 5.32 3.90
N PHE A 132 17.09 6.59 4.34
CA PHE A 132 17.05 7.77 3.47
C PHE A 132 15.96 7.67 2.40
N PHE A 133 14.80 7.11 2.79
CA PHE A 133 13.69 6.86 1.89
C PHE A 133 12.88 8.13 1.66
N GLU A 134 12.99 8.71 0.47
CA GLU A 134 12.23 9.91 0.13
C GLU A 134 10.74 9.59 -0.03
N CYS A 135 9.91 10.10 0.89
CA CYS A 135 8.47 9.91 0.90
C CYS A 135 7.75 11.11 1.51
N VAL A 136 6.45 11.22 1.25
CA VAL A 136 5.55 12.12 1.99
C VAL A 136 4.93 11.31 3.12
N ILE A 137 5.07 11.78 4.35
CA ILE A 137 4.43 11.16 5.53
C ILE A 137 3.22 12.00 5.93
N GLU A 138 2.04 11.36 5.94
CA GLU A 138 0.79 11.89 6.49
C GLU A 138 0.53 11.24 7.85
N GLU A 139 0.66 12.02 8.91
CA GLU A 139 0.35 11.58 10.27
C GLU A 139 -1.12 11.87 10.56
N VAL A 140 -1.86 10.86 10.98
CA VAL A 140 -3.30 10.97 11.28
C VAL A 140 -3.52 10.69 12.77
N GLU A 141 -3.72 11.75 13.54
CA GLU A 141 -4.06 11.67 14.96
C GLU A 141 -5.39 10.94 15.16
N GLY A 142 -5.47 10.11 16.19
CA GLY A 142 -6.66 9.34 16.51
C GLY A 142 -6.94 8.14 15.59
N MET A 143 -6.12 7.92 14.58
CA MET A 143 -6.25 6.75 13.69
C MET A 143 -5.38 5.59 14.20
N GLY A 144 -6.00 4.44 14.41
CA GLY A 144 -5.32 3.19 14.72
C GLY A 144 -4.91 2.40 13.48
N HIS A 145 -4.71 1.09 13.64
CA HIS A 145 -4.33 0.20 12.54
C HIS A 145 -5.41 0.11 11.45
N ARG A 146 -6.68 0.07 11.85
CA ARG A 146 -7.81 0.14 10.92
C ARG A 146 -8.02 1.58 10.45
N ILE A 147 -8.11 1.75 9.13
CA ILE A 147 -8.29 3.06 8.51
C ILE A 147 -9.80 3.32 8.38
N PRO A 148 -10.36 4.34 9.07
CA PRO A 148 -11.74 4.75 8.84
C PRO A 148 -11.95 5.23 7.40
N LEU A 149 -13.14 5.00 6.85
CA LEU A 149 -13.46 5.40 5.47
C LEU A 149 -13.23 6.89 5.24
N ILE A 150 -13.63 7.74 6.20
CA ILE A 150 -13.46 9.19 6.09
C ILE A 150 -12.00 9.62 5.90
N ASN A 151 -11.06 8.97 6.60
CA ASN A 151 -9.62 9.22 6.45
C ASN A 151 -9.11 8.73 5.10
N PHE A 152 -9.58 7.55 4.65
CA PHE A 152 -9.24 6.98 3.37
C PHE A 152 -9.69 7.88 2.21
N GLU A 153 -10.94 8.33 2.23
CA GLU A 153 -11.52 9.27 1.25
C GLU A 153 -10.78 10.60 1.24
N HIS A 154 -10.44 11.14 2.42
CA HIS A 154 -9.68 12.39 2.53
C HIS A 154 -8.33 12.27 1.82
N ILE A 155 -7.56 11.23 2.09
CA ILE A 155 -6.25 11.00 1.46
C ILE A 155 -6.40 10.77 -0.05
N TYR A 156 -7.37 9.96 -0.48
CA TYR A 156 -7.65 9.75 -1.89
C TYR A 156 -7.94 11.08 -2.61
N ASN A 157 -8.82 11.90 -2.05
CA ASN A 157 -9.19 13.17 -2.65
C ASN A 157 -8.03 14.17 -2.68
N LYS A 158 -7.19 14.18 -1.64
CA LYS A 158 -6.01 15.06 -1.54
C LYS A 158 -4.97 14.78 -2.61
N TYR A 159 -4.73 13.51 -2.94
CA TYR A 159 -3.61 13.11 -3.80
C TYR A 159 -4.01 12.61 -5.19
N LEU A 160 -5.25 12.19 -5.39
CA LEU A 160 -5.67 11.55 -6.64
C LEU A 160 -6.78 12.28 -7.41
N LYS A 161 -7.43 13.26 -6.82
CA LYS A 161 -8.33 14.20 -7.52
C LYS A 161 -7.57 15.44 -7.92
#